data_c917442b68974259a557785640b72bf7
#
_entry.id   c917442b68974259a557785640b72bf7
#
_cell.length_a   1.000
_cell.length_b   1.000
_cell.length_c   1.000
_cell.angle_alpha   90.00
_cell.angle_beta   90.00
_cell.angle_gamma   90.00
#
_symmetry.space_group_name_H-M   'P 1'
#
loop_
_entity.id
_entity.type
_entity.pdbx_description
1 polymer ?
#
loop_
_entity_poly.entity_id
_entity_poly.type
_entity_poly.pdbx_seq_one_letter_code
_entity_poly.pdbx_strand_id
1 'polypeptide(L)'
;EFFHELISRDFGLLLSEEENREIGGYIFDKIKNDGRPFDFEYFDPVERKKRISRVRMIESTIRDSIVWYTISSDAVEFYLDTKEIKDESRISVQQLLLEKMIQAKNFKGGTAVVERINEEVSRLALVQQDVINTLASDVFAGIEAYRDFVETGMRWFDDEEKLFKKNSDLIKSALEKISPGGQADAAYYKTISEIYELENQLKVAMNRHAQLLGACTHMQKLTDDAVRHAKLSQIRSHVDFTSLLKKMTENGDASVLIPLINGILKPNTKKTFNLNSIDEALTMRPARYQEIE
;
A
#
# COMPACT_ATOMS: atom_id res chain seq x y z
N GLU A 1 -22.77 5.29 19.31
CA GLU A 1 -21.61 6.20 19.21
C GLU A 1 -21.14 6.36 17.75
N PHE A 2 -20.65 5.33 17.09
CA PHE A 2 -20.13 5.39 15.70
C PHE A 2 -21.15 5.96 14.69
N PHE A 3 -22.42 5.56 14.79
CA PHE A 3 -23.48 6.05 13.91
C PHE A 3 -23.76 7.54 14.09
N HIS A 4 -23.69 8.03 15.33
CA HIS A 4 -23.90 9.44 15.66
C HIS A 4 -22.77 10.30 15.05
N GLU A 5 -21.53 9.88 15.16
CA GLU A 5 -20.39 10.56 14.58
C GLU A 5 -20.47 10.61 13.05
N LEU A 6 -20.83 9.48 12.41
CA LEU A 6 -20.93 9.37 10.96
C LEU A 6 -22.04 10.28 10.39
N ILE A 7 -23.22 10.27 11.00
CA ILE A 7 -24.36 11.09 10.55
C ILE A 7 -24.08 12.58 10.80
N SER A 8 -23.48 12.93 11.92
CA SER A 8 -23.10 14.32 12.21
C SER A 8 -22.05 14.83 11.24
N ARG A 9 -21.03 14.01 10.93
CA ARG A 9 -19.93 14.39 10.04
C ARG A 9 -20.36 14.50 8.57
N ASP A 10 -21.08 13.49 8.06
CA ASP A 10 -21.34 13.34 6.63
C ASP A 10 -22.63 14.03 6.18
N PHE A 11 -23.59 14.14 7.08
CA PHE A 11 -24.92 14.76 6.79
C PHE A 11 -25.20 16.03 7.59
N GLY A 12 -24.36 16.40 8.55
CA GLY A 12 -24.53 17.59 9.37
C GLY A 12 -25.78 17.54 10.27
N LEU A 13 -26.32 16.34 10.54
CA LEU A 13 -27.51 16.13 11.35
C LEU A 13 -27.13 15.75 12.78
N LEU A 14 -27.69 16.45 13.75
CA LEU A 14 -27.59 16.14 15.16
C LEU A 14 -28.84 15.35 15.57
N LEU A 15 -28.73 14.03 15.67
CA LEU A 15 -29.84 13.17 16.06
C LEU A 15 -29.74 12.82 17.54
N SER A 16 -30.89 12.60 18.18
CA SER A 16 -30.97 12.08 19.54
C SER A 16 -30.53 10.60 19.59
N GLU A 17 -30.24 10.05 20.77
CA GLU A 17 -29.89 8.64 20.93
C GLU A 17 -30.98 7.68 20.47
N GLU A 18 -32.25 8.06 20.66
CA GLU A 18 -33.40 7.27 20.22
C GLU A 18 -33.52 7.24 18.71
N GLU A 19 -33.41 8.38 18.04
CA GLU A 19 -33.42 8.49 16.58
C GLU A 19 -32.23 7.75 15.95
N ASN A 20 -31.03 7.84 16.54
CA ASN A 20 -29.86 7.08 16.09
C ASN A 20 -30.07 5.56 16.21
N ARG A 21 -30.73 5.11 17.27
CA ARG A 21 -31.03 3.68 17.48
C ARG A 21 -32.07 3.19 16.49
N GLU A 22 -33.10 3.99 16.22
CA GLU A 22 -34.14 3.67 15.26
C GLU A 22 -33.61 3.58 13.84
N ILE A 23 -32.82 4.58 13.40
CA ILE A 23 -32.18 4.59 12.10
C ILE A 23 -31.17 3.43 11.97
N GLY A 24 -30.39 3.18 13.01
CA GLY A 24 -29.46 2.04 13.04
C GLY A 24 -30.17 0.70 12.91
N GLY A 25 -31.29 0.52 13.62
CA GLY A 25 -32.15 -0.66 13.49
C GLY A 25 -32.74 -0.83 12.09
N TYR A 26 -33.25 0.25 11.52
CA TYR A 26 -33.80 0.25 10.17
C TYR A 26 -32.73 -0.15 9.12
N ILE A 27 -31.54 0.43 9.19
CA ILE A 27 -30.45 0.10 8.26
C ILE A 27 -30.02 -1.35 8.45
N PHE A 28 -29.89 -1.81 9.69
CA PHE A 28 -29.54 -3.20 10.00
C PHE A 28 -30.54 -4.19 9.39
N ASP A 29 -31.83 -3.92 9.56
CA ASP A 29 -32.89 -4.76 8.99
C ASP A 29 -32.84 -4.79 7.46
N LYS A 30 -32.56 -3.64 6.83
CA LYS A 30 -32.38 -3.57 5.37
C LYS A 30 -31.17 -4.36 4.88
N ILE A 31 -30.03 -4.25 5.57
CA ILE A 31 -28.82 -4.99 5.21
C ILE A 31 -28.98 -6.49 5.47
N LYS A 32 -29.72 -6.86 6.53
CA LYS A 32 -30.04 -8.23 6.86
C LYS A 32 -30.96 -8.90 5.83
N ASN A 33 -31.84 -8.13 5.19
CA ASN A 33 -32.78 -8.55 4.14
C ASN A 33 -33.55 -9.83 4.49
N ASP A 34 -34.13 -9.89 5.71
CA ASP A 34 -34.84 -11.06 6.25
C ASP A 34 -34.02 -12.39 6.16
N GLY A 35 -32.69 -12.30 6.17
CA GLY A 35 -31.79 -13.43 6.01
C GLY A 35 -31.69 -13.97 4.58
N ARG A 36 -32.26 -13.27 3.60
CA ARG A 36 -32.20 -13.63 2.19
C ARG A 36 -31.00 -12.96 1.52
N PRO A 37 -30.37 -13.58 0.50
CA PRO A 37 -29.37 -12.91 -0.30
C PRO A 37 -30.01 -11.79 -1.15
N PHE A 38 -29.22 -10.80 -1.52
CA PHE A 38 -29.55 -9.82 -2.56
C PHE A 38 -29.23 -10.42 -3.92
N ASP A 39 -30.13 -10.34 -4.86
CA ASP A 39 -29.94 -10.83 -6.22
C ASP A 39 -29.60 -9.63 -7.12
N PHE A 40 -28.42 -9.66 -7.75
CA PHE A 40 -27.96 -8.67 -8.72
C PHE A 40 -27.83 -9.30 -10.09
N GLU A 41 -28.61 -8.80 -11.05
CA GLU A 41 -28.45 -9.21 -12.45
C GLU A 41 -27.28 -8.46 -13.08
N TYR A 42 -26.37 -9.17 -13.69
CA TYR A 42 -25.28 -8.61 -14.48
C TYR A 42 -25.10 -9.36 -15.79
N PHE A 43 -24.51 -8.69 -16.77
CA PHE A 43 -24.17 -9.31 -18.04
C PHE A 43 -22.72 -9.80 -18.00
N ASP A 44 -22.53 -11.11 -18.18
CA ASP A 44 -21.20 -11.72 -18.28
C ASP A 44 -20.68 -11.52 -19.73
N PRO A 45 -19.64 -10.71 -19.96
CA PRO A 45 -19.13 -10.44 -21.30
C PRO A 45 -18.41 -11.65 -21.91
N VAL A 46 -17.92 -12.59 -21.11
CA VAL A 46 -17.21 -13.79 -21.57
C VAL A 46 -18.21 -14.81 -22.09
N GLU A 47 -19.23 -15.11 -21.30
CA GLU A 47 -20.28 -16.07 -21.70
C GLU A 47 -21.42 -15.44 -22.51
N ARG A 48 -21.45 -14.11 -22.62
CA ARG A 48 -22.48 -13.32 -23.31
C ARG A 48 -23.91 -13.64 -22.83
N LYS A 49 -24.05 -13.87 -21.52
CA LYS A 49 -25.32 -14.24 -20.88
C LYS A 49 -25.58 -13.35 -19.67
N LYS A 50 -26.85 -13.13 -19.36
CA LYS A 50 -27.26 -12.56 -18.08
C LYS A 50 -27.03 -13.60 -16.99
N ARG A 51 -26.36 -13.19 -15.92
CA ARG A 51 -26.16 -13.98 -14.71
C ARG A 51 -26.75 -13.24 -13.51
N ILE A 52 -27.06 -13.98 -12.47
CA ILE A 52 -27.49 -13.44 -11.18
C ILE A 52 -26.39 -13.71 -10.16
N SER A 53 -25.81 -12.64 -9.62
CA SER A 53 -24.94 -12.72 -8.46
C SER A 53 -25.78 -12.62 -7.19
N ARG A 54 -25.56 -13.52 -6.26
CA ARG A 54 -26.27 -13.57 -4.97
C ARG A 54 -25.31 -13.20 -3.88
N VAL A 55 -25.53 -12.03 -3.29
CA VAL A 55 -24.67 -11.49 -2.22
C VAL A 55 -25.46 -11.47 -0.92
N ARG A 56 -24.91 -12.11 0.11
CA ARG A 56 -25.47 -12.04 1.46
C ARG A 56 -24.59 -11.10 2.30
N MET A 57 -25.16 -10.00 2.76
CA MET A 57 -24.39 -9.01 3.52
C MET A 57 -24.12 -9.44 4.97
N ILE A 58 -25.10 -10.09 5.61
CA ILE A 58 -25.01 -10.52 7.00
C ILE A 58 -25.36 -12.01 7.09
N GLU A 59 -24.54 -12.76 7.80
CA GLU A 59 -24.80 -14.15 8.19
C GLU A 59 -25.27 -14.20 9.65
N SER A 60 -26.24 -15.05 9.95
CA SER A 60 -26.69 -15.30 11.30
C SER A 60 -26.37 -16.71 11.75
N THR A 61 -25.80 -16.87 12.93
CA THR A 61 -25.54 -18.17 13.57
C THR A 61 -26.13 -18.16 14.97
N ILE A 62 -26.75 -19.29 15.36
CA ILE A 62 -27.28 -19.46 16.72
C ILE A 62 -26.25 -20.22 17.54
N ARG A 63 -25.77 -19.59 18.62
CA ARG A 63 -24.90 -20.24 19.61
C ARG A 63 -25.45 -19.93 21.00
N ASP A 64 -25.58 -20.93 21.84
CA ASP A 64 -26.07 -20.80 23.22
C ASP A 64 -27.41 -20.03 23.35
N SER A 65 -28.35 -20.30 22.41
CA SER A 65 -29.64 -19.61 22.30
C SER A 65 -29.56 -18.11 21.97
N ILE A 66 -28.36 -17.61 21.62
CA ILE A 66 -28.13 -16.23 21.19
C ILE A 66 -27.88 -16.21 19.69
N VAL A 67 -28.53 -15.28 19.00
CA VAL A 67 -28.30 -15.05 17.56
C VAL A 67 -27.09 -14.13 17.38
N TRP A 68 -26.06 -14.66 16.77
CA TRP A 68 -24.87 -13.91 16.39
C TRP A 68 -24.97 -13.49 14.94
N TYR A 69 -24.69 -12.22 14.67
CA TYR A 69 -24.63 -11.67 13.32
C TYR A 69 -23.18 -11.39 12.93
N THR A 70 -22.77 -11.87 11.78
CA THR A 70 -21.43 -11.68 11.22
C THR A 70 -21.55 -11.09 9.82
N ILE A 71 -20.66 -10.18 9.48
CA ILE A 71 -20.53 -9.69 8.10
C ILE A 71 -19.99 -10.84 7.24
N SER A 72 -20.65 -11.11 6.10
CA SER A 72 -20.21 -12.15 5.18
C SER A 72 -18.93 -11.77 4.45
N SER A 73 -18.21 -12.76 3.89
CA SER A 73 -17.07 -12.52 3.01
C SER A 73 -17.44 -11.68 1.78
N ASP A 74 -18.61 -11.96 1.20
CA ASP A 74 -19.11 -11.24 0.02
C ASP A 74 -19.36 -9.75 0.33
N ALA A 75 -19.89 -9.44 1.52
CA ALA A 75 -20.09 -8.06 1.96
C ALA A 75 -18.76 -7.33 2.19
N VAL A 76 -17.75 -8.02 2.73
CA VAL A 76 -16.40 -7.46 2.89
C VAL A 76 -15.78 -7.19 1.51
N GLU A 77 -15.89 -8.14 0.57
CA GLU A 77 -15.39 -7.97 -0.80
C GLU A 77 -16.07 -6.78 -1.48
N PHE A 78 -17.41 -6.72 -1.43
CA PHE A 78 -18.17 -5.59 -1.98
C PHE A 78 -17.75 -4.25 -1.38
N TYR A 79 -17.60 -4.17 -0.05
CA TYR A 79 -17.15 -2.96 0.62
C TYR A 79 -15.75 -2.53 0.18
N LEU A 80 -14.82 -3.47 0.08
CA LEU A 80 -13.45 -3.19 -0.31
C LEU A 80 -13.32 -2.80 -1.78
N ASP A 81 -14.14 -3.37 -2.66
CA ASP A 81 -14.18 -3.03 -4.09
C ASP A 81 -14.84 -1.66 -4.35
N THR A 82 -15.75 -1.24 -3.48
CA THR A 82 -16.47 0.05 -3.62
C THR A 82 -15.82 1.20 -2.86
N LYS A 83 -14.99 0.90 -1.85
CA LYS A 83 -14.30 1.93 -1.06
C LYS A 83 -13.21 2.60 -1.89
N GLU A 84 -13.24 3.92 -2.04
CA GLU A 84 -12.08 4.69 -2.49
C GLU A 84 -10.97 4.61 -1.42
N ILE A 85 -10.05 3.68 -1.63
CA ILE A 85 -8.93 3.47 -0.70
C ILE A 85 -7.85 4.47 -1.08
N LYS A 86 -7.89 5.66 -0.47
CA LYS A 86 -6.86 6.69 -0.65
C LYS A 86 -5.68 6.51 0.30
N ASP A 87 -5.94 5.96 1.50
CA ASP A 87 -4.98 5.96 2.61
C ASP A 87 -4.46 4.57 3.01
N GLU A 88 -4.88 3.51 2.33
CA GLU A 88 -4.46 2.13 2.63
C GLU A 88 -3.86 1.45 1.40
N SER A 89 -2.91 0.56 1.62
CA SER A 89 -2.36 -0.27 0.54
C SER A 89 -3.42 -1.23 -0.01
N ARG A 90 -3.51 -1.33 -1.34
CA ARG A 90 -4.36 -2.32 -2.00
C ARG A 90 -3.98 -3.74 -1.62
N ILE A 91 -2.69 -4.02 -1.42
CA ILE A 91 -2.20 -5.32 -0.97
C ILE A 91 -2.71 -5.62 0.44
N SER A 92 -2.64 -4.67 1.38
CA SER A 92 -3.15 -4.84 2.74
C SER A 92 -4.64 -5.15 2.75
N VAL A 93 -5.42 -4.47 1.91
CA VAL A 93 -6.86 -4.69 1.76
C VAL A 93 -7.15 -6.10 1.25
N GLN A 94 -6.46 -6.55 0.21
CA GLN A 94 -6.62 -7.92 -0.31
C GLN A 94 -6.19 -8.97 0.73
N GLN A 95 -5.19 -8.69 1.55
CA GLN A 95 -4.78 -9.59 2.62
C GLN A 95 -5.81 -9.70 3.75
N LEU A 96 -6.53 -8.61 4.08
CA LEU A 96 -7.65 -8.68 5.02
C LEU A 96 -8.81 -9.51 4.45
N LEU A 97 -9.09 -9.39 3.15
CA LEU A 97 -10.07 -10.22 2.48
C LEU A 97 -9.65 -11.70 2.48
N LEU A 98 -8.37 -11.98 2.21
CA LEU A 98 -7.80 -13.32 2.29
C LEU A 98 -8.00 -13.94 3.67
N GLU A 99 -7.75 -13.20 4.74
CA GLU A 99 -8.01 -13.65 6.11
C GLU A 99 -9.46 -14.10 6.29
N LYS A 100 -10.41 -13.32 5.79
CA LYS A 100 -11.85 -13.65 5.86
C LYS A 100 -12.21 -14.88 5.05
N MET A 101 -11.64 -15.04 3.86
CA MET A 101 -11.83 -16.22 3.02
C MET A 101 -11.32 -17.49 3.71
N ILE A 102 -10.13 -17.44 4.34
CA ILE A 102 -9.58 -18.57 5.10
C ILE A 102 -10.49 -18.92 6.31
N GLN A 103 -10.94 -17.91 7.06
CA GLN A 103 -11.83 -18.10 8.20
C GLN A 103 -13.18 -18.71 7.77
N ALA A 104 -13.71 -18.32 6.63
CA ALA A 104 -14.93 -18.86 6.04
C ALA A 104 -14.72 -20.24 5.36
N LYS A 105 -13.49 -20.78 5.38
CA LYS A 105 -13.10 -22.02 4.68
C LYS A 105 -13.33 -21.98 3.15
N ASN A 106 -13.35 -20.79 2.58
CA ASN A 106 -13.43 -20.58 1.13
C ASN A 106 -12.01 -20.49 0.54
N PHE A 107 -11.31 -21.62 0.47
CA PHE A 107 -9.91 -21.65 0.02
C PHE A 107 -9.78 -21.31 -1.48
N LYS A 108 -10.73 -21.74 -2.29
CA LYS A 108 -10.76 -21.38 -3.71
C LYS A 108 -10.93 -19.88 -3.93
N GLY A 109 -11.82 -19.22 -3.18
CA GLY A 109 -11.94 -17.76 -3.17
C GLY A 109 -10.66 -17.10 -2.69
N GLY A 110 -10.00 -17.67 -1.66
CA GLY A 110 -8.70 -17.22 -1.17
C GLY A 110 -7.61 -17.24 -2.25
N THR A 111 -7.56 -18.26 -3.11
CA THR A 111 -6.60 -18.33 -4.24
C THR A 111 -6.82 -17.17 -5.21
N ALA A 112 -8.07 -16.86 -5.57
CA ALA A 112 -8.37 -15.71 -6.44
C ALA A 112 -7.93 -14.37 -5.81
N VAL A 113 -8.07 -14.23 -4.48
CA VAL A 113 -7.56 -13.03 -3.76
C VAL A 113 -6.03 -12.95 -3.83
N VAL A 114 -5.32 -14.08 -3.67
CA VAL A 114 -3.84 -14.09 -3.78
C VAL A 114 -3.38 -13.78 -5.21
N GLU A 115 -4.12 -14.16 -6.23
CA GLU A 115 -3.85 -13.76 -7.63
C GLU A 115 -3.93 -12.23 -7.76
N ARG A 116 -4.95 -11.58 -7.20
CA ARG A 116 -5.06 -10.10 -7.18
C ARG A 116 -3.89 -9.45 -6.42
N ILE A 117 -3.42 -10.05 -5.31
CA ILE A 117 -2.21 -9.59 -4.60
C ILE A 117 -1.00 -9.66 -5.53
N ASN A 118 -0.81 -10.77 -6.25
CA ASN A 118 0.30 -10.93 -7.19
C ASN A 118 0.26 -9.92 -8.34
N GLU A 119 -0.92 -9.59 -8.85
CA GLU A 119 -1.11 -8.55 -9.87
C GLU A 119 -0.71 -7.18 -9.35
N GLU A 120 -1.12 -6.84 -8.12
CA GLU A 120 -0.78 -5.57 -7.51
C GLU A 120 0.72 -5.44 -7.20
N VAL A 121 1.37 -6.50 -6.70
CA VAL A 121 2.83 -6.54 -6.54
C VAL A 121 3.53 -6.35 -7.89
N SER A 122 3.03 -6.98 -8.96
CA SER A 122 3.59 -6.82 -10.30
C SER A 122 3.41 -5.38 -10.82
N ARG A 123 2.25 -4.76 -10.55
CA ARG A 123 1.99 -3.36 -10.89
C ARG A 123 2.97 -2.42 -10.18
N LEU A 124 3.17 -2.62 -8.87
CA LEU A 124 4.14 -1.82 -8.10
C LEU A 124 5.57 -1.99 -8.60
N ALA A 125 5.96 -3.21 -9.02
CA ALA A 125 7.27 -3.46 -9.61
C ALA A 125 7.47 -2.71 -10.93
N LEU A 126 6.43 -2.59 -11.77
CA LEU A 126 6.47 -1.77 -12.98
C LEU A 126 6.63 -0.29 -12.65
N VAL A 127 5.85 0.23 -11.71
CA VAL A 127 5.97 1.64 -11.28
C VAL A 127 7.37 1.91 -10.73
N GLN A 128 7.92 1.00 -9.91
CA GLN A 128 9.28 1.12 -9.39
C GLN A 128 10.32 1.18 -10.52
N GLN A 129 10.16 0.37 -11.58
CA GLN A 129 11.05 0.41 -12.74
C GLN A 129 10.91 1.73 -13.53
N ASP A 130 9.70 2.25 -13.66
CA ASP A 130 9.45 3.53 -14.33
C ASP A 130 10.08 4.70 -13.57
N VAL A 131 10.06 4.67 -12.22
CA VAL A 131 10.78 5.66 -11.40
C VAL A 131 12.29 5.62 -11.69
N ILE A 132 12.89 4.44 -11.78
CA ILE A 132 14.32 4.30 -12.13
C ILE A 132 14.61 4.86 -13.51
N ASN A 133 13.77 4.55 -14.50
CA ASN A 133 13.93 5.03 -15.87
C ASN A 133 13.80 6.56 -15.93
N THR A 134 12.84 7.12 -15.20
CA THR A 134 12.65 8.58 -15.10
C THR A 134 13.85 9.23 -14.43
N LEU A 135 14.37 8.65 -13.34
CA LEU A 135 15.54 9.14 -12.63
C LEU A 135 16.80 9.16 -13.52
N ALA A 136 16.94 8.18 -14.42
CA ALA A 136 18.04 8.10 -15.35
C ALA A 136 17.95 9.14 -16.49
N SER A 137 16.74 9.56 -16.89
CA SER A 137 16.51 10.52 -17.95
C SER A 137 16.39 11.97 -17.46
N ASP A 138 15.70 12.19 -16.35
CA ASP A 138 15.49 13.47 -15.69
C ASP A 138 15.55 13.29 -14.18
N VAL A 139 16.62 13.78 -13.57
CA VAL A 139 16.88 13.63 -12.14
C VAL A 139 15.79 14.30 -11.28
N PHE A 140 15.28 15.47 -11.70
CA PHE A 140 14.28 16.19 -10.90
C PHE A 140 12.91 15.52 -10.99
N ALA A 141 12.47 15.17 -12.18
CA ALA A 141 11.23 14.40 -12.38
C ALA A 141 11.31 13.03 -11.71
N GLY A 142 12.47 12.37 -11.73
CA GLY A 142 12.71 11.10 -11.06
C GLY A 142 12.64 11.19 -9.54
N ILE A 143 13.12 12.27 -8.93
CA ILE A 143 13.02 12.50 -7.47
C ILE A 143 11.56 12.71 -7.07
N GLU A 144 10.78 13.45 -7.85
CA GLU A 144 9.35 13.65 -7.61
C GLU A 144 8.58 12.32 -7.72
N ALA A 145 8.81 11.57 -8.80
CA ALA A 145 8.22 10.24 -8.98
C ALA A 145 8.60 9.26 -7.86
N TYR A 146 9.85 9.32 -7.37
CA TYR A 146 10.28 8.53 -6.20
C TYR A 146 9.52 8.91 -4.94
N ARG A 147 9.32 10.20 -4.68
CA ARG A 147 8.54 10.69 -3.52
C ARG A 147 7.12 10.14 -3.56
N ASP A 148 6.44 10.28 -4.69
CA ASP A 148 5.07 9.79 -4.88
C ASP A 148 5.00 8.27 -4.66
N PHE A 149 5.99 7.53 -5.18
CA PHE A 149 6.06 6.09 -4.99
C PHE A 149 6.26 5.70 -3.52
N VAL A 150 7.09 6.42 -2.76
CA VAL A 150 7.31 6.18 -1.31
C VAL A 150 6.02 6.44 -0.53
N GLU A 151 5.33 7.53 -0.81
CA GLU A 151 4.09 7.89 -0.10
C GLU A 151 2.95 6.93 -0.39
N THR A 152 2.85 6.43 -1.61
CA THR A 152 1.72 5.59 -2.05
C THR A 152 1.97 4.09 -1.93
N GLY A 153 3.23 3.64 -1.96
CA GLY A 153 3.58 2.23 -1.99
C GLY A 153 4.44 1.76 -0.82
N MET A 154 5.62 2.34 -0.64
CA MET A 154 6.62 1.79 0.29
C MET A 154 6.24 1.89 1.77
N ARG A 155 5.45 2.87 2.16
CA ARG A 155 5.11 3.13 3.58
C ARG A 155 4.37 1.96 4.24
N TRP A 156 3.76 1.08 3.45
CA TRP A 156 2.94 -0.03 3.92
C TRP A 156 3.65 -1.38 3.98
N PHE A 157 4.86 -1.49 3.46
CA PHE A 157 5.54 -2.78 3.30
C PHE A 157 5.72 -3.57 4.61
N ASP A 158 6.01 -2.88 5.72
CA ASP A 158 6.16 -3.54 7.03
C ASP A 158 4.84 -4.15 7.53
N ASP A 159 3.72 -3.46 7.29
CA ASP A 159 2.41 -3.95 7.70
C ASP A 159 1.91 -5.04 6.76
N GLU A 160 2.20 -4.94 5.47
CA GLU A 160 1.94 -5.98 4.50
C GLU A 160 2.69 -7.27 4.83
N GLU A 161 3.96 -7.20 5.24
CA GLU A 161 4.76 -8.36 5.65
C GLU A 161 4.14 -9.06 6.87
N LYS A 162 3.69 -8.30 7.87
CA LYS A 162 2.99 -8.84 9.04
C LYS A 162 1.69 -9.56 8.65
N LEU A 163 0.92 -8.97 7.73
CA LEU A 163 -0.32 -9.57 7.24
C LEU A 163 -0.05 -10.85 6.44
N PHE A 164 0.98 -10.89 5.60
CA PHE A 164 1.41 -12.09 4.90
C PHE A 164 1.74 -13.23 5.86
N LYS A 165 2.52 -12.93 6.90
CA LYS A 165 2.87 -13.90 7.94
C LYS A 165 1.64 -14.43 8.66
N LYS A 166 0.74 -13.53 9.07
CA LYS A 166 -0.54 -13.89 9.72
C LYS A 166 -1.37 -14.82 8.84
N ASN A 167 -1.54 -14.50 7.56
CA ASN A 167 -2.31 -15.30 6.62
C ASN A 167 -1.65 -16.69 6.39
N SER A 168 -0.32 -16.75 6.31
CA SER A 168 0.42 -18.02 6.24
C SER A 168 0.17 -18.90 7.46
N ASP A 169 0.18 -18.32 8.65
CA ASP A 169 -0.08 -19.06 9.90
C ASP A 169 -1.54 -19.53 10.00
N LEU A 170 -2.50 -18.74 9.49
CA LEU A 170 -3.90 -19.15 9.40
C LEU A 170 -4.10 -20.35 8.46
N ILE A 171 -3.43 -20.36 7.30
CA ILE A 171 -3.48 -21.49 6.37
C ILE A 171 -2.91 -22.77 7.00
N LYS A 172 -1.76 -22.67 7.69
CA LYS A 172 -1.17 -23.80 8.43
C LYS A 172 -2.13 -24.33 9.50
N SER A 173 -2.73 -23.42 10.29
CA SER A 173 -3.71 -23.79 11.31
C SER A 173 -4.97 -24.43 10.69
N ALA A 174 -5.39 -24.01 9.51
CA ALA A 174 -6.49 -24.63 8.79
C ALA A 174 -6.14 -26.07 8.38
N LEU A 175 -4.91 -26.30 7.93
CA LEU A 175 -4.40 -27.60 7.51
C LEU A 175 -4.31 -28.58 8.71
N GLU A 176 -3.84 -28.12 9.87
CA GLU A 176 -3.76 -28.90 11.12
C GLU A 176 -5.14 -29.31 11.65
N LYS A 177 -6.15 -28.46 11.49
CA LYS A 177 -7.52 -28.73 11.94
C LYS A 177 -8.28 -29.70 11.06
N ILE A 178 -7.80 -29.99 9.85
CA ILE A 178 -8.35 -31.00 8.97
C ILE A 178 -7.72 -32.34 9.35
N SER A 179 -8.10 -32.88 10.52
CA SER A 179 -7.67 -34.22 10.94
C SER A 179 -8.48 -35.29 10.20
N PRO A 180 -7.86 -36.43 9.84
CA PRO A 180 -8.57 -37.57 9.24
C PRO A 180 -9.38 -38.29 10.32
N GLY A 181 -10.52 -37.74 10.68
CA GLY A 181 -11.49 -38.36 11.58
C GLY A 181 -12.52 -39.17 10.82
N GLY A 182 -12.12 -40.30 10.23
CA GLY A 182 -13.05 -41.16 9.47
C GLY A 182 -12.54 -41.47 8.08
N GLN A 183 -13.34 -42.21 7.30
CA GLN A 183 -13.01 -42.53 5.89
C GLN A 183 -12.79 -41.23 5.11
N ALA A 184 -11.59 -41.07 4.56
CA ALA A 184 -11.22 -39.91 3.74
C ALA A 184 -12.11 -39.91 2.48
N ASP A 185 -13.06 -38.97 2.45
CA ASP A 185 -14.00 -38.79 1.37
C ASP A 185 -13.36 -37.90 0.26
N ALA A 186 -13.85 -37.98 -0.96
CA ALA A 186 -13.39 -37.18 -2.09
C ALA A 186 -13.43 -35.68 -1.80
N ALA A 187 -14.41 -35.22 -1.01
CA ALA A 187 -14.50 -33.83 -0.54
C ALA A 187 -13.32 -33.43 0.34
N TYR A 188 -12.83 -34.33 1.19
CA TYR A 188 -11.66 -34.14 2.05
C TYR A 188 -10.39 -33.88 1.21
N TYR A 189 -10.10 -34.75 0.25
CA TYR A 189 -8.94 -34.60 -0.62
C TYR A 189 -8.99 -33.31 -1.46
N LYS A 190 -10.18 -32.92 -1.92
CA LYS A 190 -10.38 -31.67 -2.65
C LYS A 190 -10.05 -30.46 -1.77
N THR A 191 -10.56 -30.42 -0.55
CA THR A 191 -10.28 -29.30 0.39
C THR A 191 -8.81 -29.20 0.71
N ILE A 192 -8.13 -30.32 0.96
CA ILE A 192 -6.68 -30.33 1.20
C ILE A 192 -5.92 -29.79 -0.02
N SER A 193 -6.30 -30.23 -1.24
CA SER A 193 -5.69 -29.75 -2.48
C SER A 193 -5.85 -28.23 -2.63
N GLU A 194 -7.03 -27.69 -2.34
CA GLU A 194 -7.31 -26.25 -2.39
C GLU A 194 -6.46 -25.47 -1.37
N ILE A 195 -6.23 -26.02 -0.17
CA ILE A 195 -5.39 -25.38 0.84
C ILE A 195 -3.92 -25.38 0.42
N TYR A 196 -3.41 -26.48 -0.11
CA TYR A 196 -2.03 -26.52 -0.61
C TYR A 196 -1.80 -25.58 -1.78
N GLU A 197 -2.78 -25.49 -2.70
CA GLU A 197 -2.72 -24.54 -3.80
C GLU A 197 -2.67 -23.09 -3.27
N LEU A 198 -3.55 -22.75 -2.33
CA LEU A 198 -3.56 -21.45 -1.68
C LEU A 198 -2.24 -21.14 -0.97
N GLU A 199 -1.69 -22.11 -0.21
CA GLU A 199 -0.40 -21.97 0.47
C GLU A 199 0.74 -21.68 -0.51
N ASN A 200 0.77 -22.43 -1.62
CA ASN A 200 1.79 -22.28 -2.65
C ASN A 200 1.71 -20.90 -3.33
N GLN A 201 0.51 -20.48 -3.71
CA GLN A 201 0.27 -19.17 -4.32
C GLN A 201 0.64 -18.02 -3.36
N LEU A 202 0.31 -18.16 -2.07
CA LEU A 202 0.69 -17.17 -1.05
C LEU A 202 2.21 -17.09 -0.89
N LYS A 203 2.92 -18.21 -0.89
CA LYS A 203 4.40 -18.23 -0.84
C LYS A 203 5.01 -17.52 -2.04
N VAL A 204 4.44 -17.70 -3.23
CA VAL A 204 4.88 -16.98 -4.44
C VAL A 204 4.66 -15.47 -4.28
N ALA A 205 3.49 -15.05 -3.77
CA ALA A 205 3.20 -13.64 -3.51
C ALA A 205 4.18 -13.03 -2.51
N MET A 206 4.44 -13.72 -1.40
CA MET A 206 5.41 -13.29 -0.38
C MET A 206 6.81 -13.11 -0.96
N ASN A 207 7.28 -14.05 -1.77
CA ASN A 207 8.59 -13.97 -2.40
C ASN A 207 8.70 -12.80 -3.38
N ARG A 208 7.66 -12.56 -4.19
CA ARG A 208 7.61 -11.41 -5.10
C ARG A 208 7.58 -10.08 -4.34
N HIS A 209 6.83 -10.00 -3.27
CA HIS A 209 6.78 -8.82 -2.41
C HIS A 209 8.15 -8.54 -1.77
N ALA A 210 8.85 -9.56 -1.26
CA ALA A 210 10.19 -9.43 -0.72
C ALA A 210 11.22 -9.00 -1.79
N GLN A 211 11.09 -9.48 -3.03
CA GLN A 211 11.91 -9.03 -4.16
C GLN A 211 11.64 -7.55 -4.48
N LEU A 212 10.38 -7.13 -4.49
CA LEU A 212 10.01 -5.73 -4.68
C LEU A 212 10.61 -4.83 -3.60
N LEU A 213 10.56 -5.23 -2.33
CA LEU A 213 11.19 -4.50 -1.22
C LEU A 213 12.71 -4.35 -1.42
N GLY A 214 13.38 -5.42 -1.86
CA GLY A 214 14.80 -5.37 -2.21
C GLY A 214 15.09 -4.41 -3.37
N ALA A 215 14.25 -4.42 -4.41
CA ALA A 215 14.36 -3.50 -5.55
C ALA A 215 14.11 -2.03 -5.14
N CYS A 216 13.16 -1.78 -4.23
CA CYS A 216 12.92 -0.45 -3.67
C CYS A 216 14.11 0.08 -2.86
N THR A 217 14.78 -0.79 -2.09
CA THR A 217 16.01 -0.43 -1.37
C THR A 217 17.13 -0.04 -2.34
N HIS A 218 17.23 -0.72 -3.48
CA HIS A 218 18.19 -0.36 -4.52
C HIS A 218 17.83 0.97 -5.19
N MET A 219 16.57 1.18 -5.52
CA MET A 219 16.06 2.44 -6.09
C MET A 219 16.33 3.63 -5.15
N GLN A 220 16.17 3.46 -3.83
CA GLN A 220 16.52 4.47 -2.84
C GLN A 220 17.99 4.89 -2.96
N LYS A 221 18.92 3.93 -3.04
CA LYS A 221 20.35 4.23 -3.22
C LYS A 221 20.63 5.00 -4.50
N LEU A 222 20.01 4.60 -5.61
CA LEU A 222 20.14 5.31 -6.88
C LEU A 222 19.64 6.75 -6.79
N THR A 223 18.52 6.97 -6.10
CA THR A 223 17.95 8.31 -5.88
C THR A 223 18.89 9.16 -5.03
N ASP A 224 19.43 8.60 -3.93
CA ASP A 224 20.40 9.30 -3.07
C ASP A 224 21.66 9.71 -3.84
N ASP A 225 22.18 8.84 -4.68
CA ASP A 225 23.35 9.14 -5.51
C ASP A 225 23.02 10.19 -6.58
N ALA A 226 21.85 10.12 -7.21
CA ALA A 226 21.40 11.12 -8.19
C ALA A 226 21.26 12.51 -7.55
N VAL A 227 20.66 12.61 -6.36
CA VAL A 227 20.56 13.86 -5.59
C VAL A 227 21.94 14.41 -5.26
N ARG A 228 22.87 13.55 -4.83
CA ARG A 228 24.24 13.96 -4.54
C ARG A 228 24.94 14.53 -5.77
N HIS A 229 24.82 13.83 -6.92
CA HIS A 229 25.42 14.29 -8.19
C HIS A 229 24.79 15.59 -8.67
N ALA A 230 23.46 15.76 -8.57
CA ALA A 230 22.77 16.99 -8.95
C ALA A 230 23.27 18.18 -8.11
N LYS A 231 23.41 18.00 -6.78
CA LYS A 231 23.95 19.02 -5.88
C LYS A 231 25.39 19.40 -6.26
N LEU A 232 26.24 18.41 -6.53
CA LEU A 232 27.62 18.67 -6.92
C LEU A 232 27.71 19.39 -8.27
N SER A 233 26.83 19.07 -9.23
CA SER A 233 26.77 19.72 -10.53
C SER A 233 26.33 21.18 -10.39
N GLN A 234 25.36 21.49 -9.53
CA GLN A 234 24.97 22.87 -9.25
C GLN A 234 26.11 23.68 -8.64
N ILE A 235 26.85 23.12 -7.68
CA ILE A 235 28.03 23.76 -7.10
C ILE A 235 29.09 24.02 -8.18
N ARG A 236 29.35 23.05 -9.05
CA ARG A 236 30.32 23.18 -10.15
C ARG A 236 29.91 24.21 -11.19
N SER A 237 28.61 24.34 -11.50
CA SER A 237 28.13 25.32 -12.48
C SER A 237 28.15 26.76 -11.98
N HIS A 238 28.07 26.96 -10.66
CA HIS A 238 28.13 28.31 -10.05
C HIS A 238 29.56 28.76 -9.68
N VAL A 239 30.50 27.82 -9.62
CA VAL A 239 31.90 28.16 -9.30
C VAL A 239 32.76 28.01 -10.54
N ASP A 240 33.07 29.13 -11.19
CA ASP A 240 34.12 29.18 -12.19
C ASP A 240 35.49 29.03 -11.52
N PHE A 241 35.89 27.76 -11.35
CA PHE A 241 37.18 27.41 -10.73
C PHE A 241 38.36 28.03 -11.47
N THR A 242 38.24 28.26 -12.77
CA THR A 242 39.31 28.86 -13.59
C THR A 242 39.49 30.31 -13.22
N SER A 243 38.41 31.08 -13.06
CA SER A 243 38.46 32.48 -12.64
C SER A 243 38.88 32.62 -11.17
N LEU A 244 38.47 31.70 -10.30
CA LEU A 244 38.90 31.63 -8.91
C LEU A 244 40.38 31.32 -8.78
N LEU A 245 40.91 30.34 -9.47
CA LEU A 245 42.33 30.00 -9.52
C LEU A 245 43.16 31.17 -10.09
N LYS A 246 42.65 31.83 -11.13
CA LYS A 246 43.33 33.01 -11.69
C LYS A 246 43.39 34.17 -10.70
N LYS A 247 42.31 34.46 -9.98
CA LYS A 247 42.28 35.47 -8.91
C LYS A 247 43.24 35.13 -7.76
N MET A 248 43.35 33.83 -7.39
CA MET A 248 44.29 33.38 -6.38
C MET A 248 45.75 33.55 -6.82
N THR A 249 46.08 33.22 -8.05
CA THR A 249 47.46 33.38 -8.57
C THR A 249 47.83 34.86 -8.76
N GLU A 250 46.88 35.70 -9.09
CA GLU A 250 47.11 37.15 -9.27
C GLU A 250 47.18 37.91 -7.94
N ASN A 251 46.33 37.57 -6.95
CA ASN A 251 46.24 38.32 -5.71
C ASN A 251 46.95 37.65 -4.51
N GLY A 252 47.40 36.40 -4.65
CA GLY A 252 48.08 35.66 -3.56
C GLY A 252 47.18 35.33 -2.36
N ASP A 253 45.87 35.56 -2.45
CA ASP A 253 44.93 35.43 -1.33
C ASP A 253 44.10 34.13 -1.46
N ALA A 254 44.38 33.17 -0.56
CA ALA A 254 43.67 31.88 -0.47
C ALA A 254 42.35 31.99 0.30
N SER A 255 42.02 33.13 0.90
CA SER A 255 40.81 33.31 1.72
C SER A 255 39.51 33.12 0.92
N VAL A 256 39.56 33.38 -0.38
CA VAL A 256 38.44 33.19 -1.32
C VAL A 256 37.97 31.73 -1.40
N LEU A 257 38.84 30.75 -1.09
CA LEU A 257 38.49 29.33 -1.04
C LEU A 257 37.81 28.88 0.25
N ILE A 258 37.96 29.62 1.34
CA ILE A 258 37.47 29.25 2.66
C ILE A 258 35.93 29.00 2.66
N PRO A 259 35.09 29.88 2.06
CA PRO A 259 33.63 29.63 1.98
C PRO A 259 33.29 28.37 1.16
N LEU A 260 34.06 28.13 0.10
CA LEU A 260 33.86 26.98 -0.79
C LEU A 260 34.25 25.68 -0.07
N ILE A 261 35.40 25.64 0.56
CA ILE A 261 35.88 24.53 1.37
C ILE A 261 34.93 24.25 2.54
N ASN A 262 34.46 25.29 3.22
CA ASN A 262 33.51 25.19 4.31
C ASN A 262 32.14 24.67 3.82
N GLY A 263 31.71 24.99 2.60
CA GLY A 263 30.48 24.47 1.98
C GLY A 263 30.60 22.98 1.64
N ILE A 264 31.78 22.54 1.19
CA ILE A 264 32.06 21.14 0.83
C ILE A 264 32.35 20.28 2.08
N LEU A 265 33.10 20.82 3.03
CA LEU A 265 33.58 20.08 4.21
C LEU A 265 32.68 20.21 5.44
N LYS A 266 31.62 21.02 5.40
CA LYS A 266 30.65 21.04 6.50
C LYS A 266 29.96 19.64 6.55
N PRO A 267 30.24 18.81 7.58
CA PRO A 267 29.68 17.49 7.71
C PRO A 267 28.26 17.57 8.29
N ASN A 268 27.38 18.32 7.63
CA ASN A 268 25.96 18.34 7.97
C ASN A 268 25.20 17.27 7.15
N THR A 269 25.86 16.16 6.90
CA THR A 269 25.19 14.96 6.39
C THR A 269 24.43 14.36 7.57
N LYS A 270 23.13 14.66 7.66
CA LYS A 270 22.23 13.79 8.42
C LYS A 270 22.51 12.37 7.96
N LYS A 271 22.83 11.48 8.89
CA LYS A 271 23.17 10.07 8.61
C LYS A 271 21.99 9.28 8.03
N THR A 272 20.81 9.85 8.01
CA THR A 272 19.59 9.29 7.46
C THR A 272 19.02 10.23 6.42
N PHE A 273 18.84 9.72 5.22
CA PHE A 273 18.12 10.42 4.16
C PHE A 273 16.64 10.53 4.58
N ASN A 274 16.15 11.77 4.67
CA ASN A 274 14.77 12.06 4.99
C ASN A 274 14.18 12.85 3.81
N LEU A 275 12.93 12.57 3.43
CA LEU A 275 12.21 13.31 2.40
C LEU A 275 12.25 14.82 2.61
N ASN A 276 12.15 15.27 3.87
CA ASN A 276 12.31 16.69 4.21
C ASN A 276 13.68 17.28 3.82
N SER A 277 14.73 16.46 3.71
CA SER A 277 16.03 16.94 3.25
C SER A 277 16.11 17.10 1.74
N ILE A 278 15.21 16.48 0.96
CA ILE A 278 15.01 16.76 -0.46
C ILE A 278 14.34 18.12 -0.62
N ASP A 279 13.28 18.41 0.13
CA ASP A 279 12.58 19.68 0.10
C ASP A 279 13.52 20.84 0.47
N GLU A 280 14.33 20.67 1.52
CA GLU A 280 15.37 21.66 1.88
C GLU A 280 16.41 21.86 0.77
N ALA A 281 16.72 20.81 0.01
CA ALA A 281 17.69 20.89 -1.07
C ALA A 281 17.10 21.51 -2.35
N LEU A 282 15.83 21.25 -2.63
CA LEU A 282 15.11 21.78 -3.80
C LEU A 282 14.60 23.22 -3.54
N THR A 283 14.33 23.56 -2.28
CA THR A 283 13.92 24.93 -1.86
C THR A 283 15.08 25.87 -1.60
N MET A 284 16.32 25.49 -1.91
CA MET A 284 17.43 26.44 -1.88
C MET A 284 17.09 27.64 -2.76
N ARG A 285 16.60 28.71 -2.14
CA ARG A 285 16.39 29.99 -2.83
C ARG A 285 17.70 30.41 -3.44
N PRO A 286 17.71 30.84 -4.71
CA PRO A 286 18.92 31.40 -5.30
C PRO A 286 19.42 32.51 -4.37
N ALA A 287 20.71 32.47 -4.04
CA ALA A 287 21.33 33.49 -3.22
C ALA A 287 21.00 34.85 -3.81
N ARG A 288 20.30 35.71 -3.07
CA ARG A 288 20.07 37.06 -3.49
C ARG A 288 21.45 37.71 -3.55
N TYR A 289 21.89 38.05 -4.74
CA TYR A 289 23.02 38.93 -4.90
C TYR A 289 22.63 40.26 -4.24
N GLN A 290 23.30 40.62 -3.13
CA GLN A 290 23.33 41.98 -2.67
C GLN A 290 24.33 42.70 -3.61
N GLU A 291 23.81 43.57 -4.45
CA GLU A 291 24.67 44.57 -5.09
C GLU A 291 25.33 45.35 -3.96
N ILE A 292 26.63 45.20 -3.86
CA ILE A 292 27.46 46.05 -2.98
C ILE A 292 27.72 47.32 -3.81
N GLU A 293 27.07 48.43 -3.44
CA GLU A 293 27.44 49.78 -3.88
C GLU A 293 28.87 50.14 -3.48
#